data_470a994e3b363abb719fa118a5977449
#
_entry.id   470a994e3b363abb719fa118a5977449
#
_cell.length_a   1.000
_cell.length_b   1.000
_cell.length_c   1.000
_cell.angle_alpha   90.00
_cell.angle_beta   90.00
_cell.angle_gamma   90.00
#
_symmetry.space_group_name_H-M   'P 1'
#
loop_
_entity.id
_entity.type
_entity.pdbx_description
1 polymer ?
#
loop_
_entity_poly.entity_id
_entity_poly.type
_entity_poly.pdbx_seq_one_letter_code
_entity_poly.pdbx_strand_id
1 'polypeptide(L)'
;MAIDILMPALSPTMETGTLAKWNVAVGDAVRSGDVIAEIETDKATMEVEAVDEGVIAALLVAAGSEGIAVGSAIARLAEEGESAADLSP
;
A
#
# COMPACT_ATOMS: atom_id res chain seq x y z
N MET A 1 10.75 -13.32 -1.01
CA MET A 1 9.54 -13.29 -1.86
C MET A 1 8.81 -11.97 -1.68
N ALA A 2 8.22 -11.47 -2.75
CA ALA A 2 7.46 -10.23 -2.67
C ALA A 2 6.10 -10.47 -2.03
N ILE A 3 5.63 -9.49 -1.29
CA ILE A 3 4.32 -9.50 -0.65
C ILE A 3 3.53 -8.35 -1.25
N ASP A 4 2.32 -8.62 -1.71
CA ASP A 4 1.47 -7.55 -2.21
C ASP A 4 0.73 -6.89 -1.06
N ILE A 5 0.72 -5.57 -1.07
CA ILE A 5 -0.08 -4.78 -0.14
C ILE A 5 -1.40 -4.49 -0.86
N LEU A 6 -2.48 -4.91 -0.26
CA LEU A 6 -3.81 -4.82 -0.86
C LEU A 6 -4.58 -3.64 -0.29
N MET A 7 -5.48 -3.09 -1.11
CA MET A 7 -6.42 -2.08 -0.63
C MET A 7 -7.28 -2.68 0.47
N PRO A 8 -7.18 -2.20 1.72
CA PRO A 8 -7.94 -2.78 2.82
C PRO A 8 -9.39 -2.27 2.83
N ALA A 9 -10.26 -3.10 3.38
CA ALA A 9 -11.63 -2.68 3.68
C ALA A 9 -11.57 -1.95 5.02
N LEU A 10 -11.64 -0.63 4.99
CA LEU A 10 -11.56 0.20 6.18
C LEU A 10 -12.92 0.42 6.84
N SER A 11 -13.97 -0.07 6.20
CA SER A 11 -15.32 -0.14 6.78
C SER A 11 -16.01 -1.39 6.25
N PRO A 12 -17.05 -1.90 6.96
CA PRO A 12 -17.74 -3.13 6.53
C PRO A 12 -18.42 -3.03 5.17
N THR A 13 -18.75 -1.83 4.72
CA THR A 13 -19.46 -1.62 3.46
C THR A 13 -18.57 -1.06 2.37
N MET A 14 -17.28 -0.92 2.62
CA MET A 14 -16.35 -0.35 1.67
C MET A 14 -16.08 -1.32 0.52
N GLU A 15 -16.32 -0.86 -0.70
CA GLU A 15 -16.04 -1.63 -1.93
C GLU A 15 -14.84 -1.04 -2.67
N THR A 16 -14.68 0.26 -2.64
CA THR A 16 -13.57 0.97 -3.27
C THR A 16 -13.09 2.09 -2.35
N GLY A 17 -11.91 2.60 -2.64
CA GLY A 17 -11.34 3.73 -1.93
C GLY A 17 -10.49 4.59 -2.85
N THR A 18 -10.13 5.77 -2.37
CA THR A 18 -9.25 6.68 -3.08
C THR A 18 -7.91 6.70 -2.35
N LEU A 19 -6.83 6.47 -3.08
CA LEU A 19 -5.50 6.59 -2.51
C LEU A 19 -5.13 8.07 -2.46
N ALA A 20 -5.31 8.69 -1.30
CA ALA A 20 -5.11 10.13 -1.16
C ALA A 20 -3.63 10.50 -1.18
N LYS A 21 -2.79 9.69 -0.53
CA LYS A 21 -1.38 10.02 -0.37
C LYS A 21 -0.56 8.77 -0.08
N TRP A 22 0.67 8.73 -0.60
CA TRP A 22 1.70 7.78 -0.20
C TRP A 22 2.62 8.43 0.83
N ASN A 23 2.88 7.75 1.94
CA ASN A 23 3.83 8.20 2.96
C ASN A 23 5.21 7.59 2.77
N VAL A 24 5.33 6.70 1.79
CA VAL A 24 6.59 6.01 1.47
C VAL A 24 6.83 6.05 -0.03
N ALA A 25 8.06 5.78 -0.41
CA ALA A 25 8.47 5.71 -1.80
C ALA A 25 9.16 4.37 -2.06
N VAL A 26 9.31 4.03 -3.35
CA VAL A 26 10.07 2.84 -3.75
C VAL A 26 11.47 2.93 -3.15
N GLY A 27 11.90 1.86 -2.51
CA GLY A 27 13.19 1.80 -1.82
C GLY A 27 13.13 2.08 -0.33
N ASP A 28 12.01 2.57 0.18
CA ASP A 28 11.88 2.84 1.61
C ASP A 28 11.69 1.54 2.39
N ALA A 29 12.38 1.44 3.51
CA ALA A 29 12.18 0.33 4.43
C ALA A 29 10.99 0.63 5.32
N VAL A 30 10.14 -0.37 5.53
CA VAL A 30 8.97 -0.25 6.39
C VAL A 30 8.93 -1.41 7.37
N ARG A 31 8.25 -1.18 8.48
CA ARG A 31 8.03 -2.19 9.51
C ARG A 31 6.55 -2.32 9.79
N SER A 32 6.17 -3.44 10.36
CA SER A 32 4.79 -3.66 10.81
C SER A 32 4.36 -2.52 11.73
N GLY A 33 3.21 -1.92 11.41
CA GLY A 33 2.67 -0.77 12.13
C GLY A 33 3.02 0.60 11.54
N ASP A 34 3.95 0.65 10.58
CA ASP A 34 4.27 1.93 9.93
C ASP A 34 3.12 2.35 9.01
N VAL A 35 2.77 3.63 9.08
CA VAL A 35 1.76 4.19 8.18
C VAL A 35 2.40 4.41 6.81
N ILE A 36 1.88 3.70 5.81
CA ILE A 36 2.45 3.72 4.45
C ILE A 36 1.64 4.55 3.48
N ALA A 37 0.36 4.73 3.74
CA ALA A 37 -0.52 5.46 2.84
C ALA A 37 -1.72 6.01 3.58
N GLU A 38 -2.41 6.95 2.94
CA GLU A 38 -3.67 7.48 3.43
C GLU A 38 -4.74 7.21 2.38
N ILE A 39 -5.85 6.64 2.83
CA ILE A 39 -6.98 6.29 2.00
C ILE A 39 -8.16 7.18 2.36
N GLU A 40 -8.76 7.76 1.36
CA GLU A 40 -9.95 8.57 1.55
C GLU A 40 -11.19 7.75 1.22
N THR A 41 -12.16 7.76 2.12
CA THR A 41 -13.43 7.09 1.94
C THR A 41 -14.54 8.14 1.91
N ASP A 42 -15.77 7.72 1.68
CA ASP A 42 -16.93 8.61 1.71
C ASP A 42 -17.20 9.20 3.09
N LYS A 43 -16.56 8.67 4.12
CA LYS A 43 -16.77 9.12 5.51
C LYS A 43 -15.58 9.84 6.11
N ALA A 44 -14.36 9.41 5.79
CA ALA A 44 -13.16 9.96 6.43
C ALA A 44 -11.91 9.55 5.67
N THR A 45 -10.81 10.23 5.98
CA THR A 45 -9.48 9.80 5.55
C THR A 45 -8.93 8.85 6.61
N MET A 46 -8.44 7.70 6.17
CA MET A 46 -7.92 6.66 7.05
C MET A 46 -6.50 6.30 6.66
N GLU A 47 -5.74 5.82 7.62
CA GLU A 47 -4.34 5.45 7.38
C GLU A 47 -4.22 3.95 7.16
N VAL A 48 -3.35 3.57 6.23
CA VAL A 48 -3.01 2.17 5.97
C VAL A 48 -1.66 1.90 6.60
N GLU A 49 -1.61 0.90 7.47
CA GLU A 49 -0.39 0.49 8.12
C GLU A 49 0.15 -0.77 7.46
N ALA A 50 1.48 -0.87 7.40
CA ALA A 50 2.14 -2.09 6.94
C ALA A 50 1.88 -3.20 7.94
N VAL A 51 1.58 -4.40 7.46
CA VAL A 51 1.40 -5.59 8.31
C VAL A 51 2.65 -6.45 8.34
N ASP A 52 3.58 -6.19 7.43
CA ASP A 52 4.83 -6.92 7.30
C ASP A 52 6.01 -5.96 7.23
N GLU A 53 7.19 -6.50 7.42
CA GLU A 53 8.43 -5.73 7.30
C GLU A 53 9.06 -5.97 5.93
N GLY A 54 9.75 -4.96 5.41
CA GLY A 54 10.46 -5.09 4.16
C GLY A 54 10.76 -3.74 3.53
N VAL A 55 11.03 -3.77 2.24
CA VAL A 55 11.36 -2.58 1.45
C VAL A 55 10.29 -2.43 0.37
N ILE A 56 9.82 -1.21 0.17
CA ILE A 56 8.84 -0.94 -0.88
C ILE A 56 9.50 -1.19 -2.24
N ALA A 57 9.04 -2.21 -2.94
CA ALA A 57 9.56 -2.60 -4.25
C ALA A 57 8.85 -1.88 -5.39
N ALA A 58 7.56 -1.64 -5.24
CA ALA A 58 6.77 -0.96 -6.27
C ALA A 58 5.53 -0.31 -5.65
N LEU A 59 5.14 0.82 -6.21
CA LEU A 59 3.87 1.45 -5.93
C LEU A 59 3.01 1.25 -7.18
N LEU A 60 1.98 0.43 -7.05
CA LEU A 60 1.18 -0.01 -8.21
C LEU A 60 0.08 0.96 -8.60
N VAL A 61 -0.23 1.90 -7.72
CA VAL A 61 -1.20 2.98 -7.99
C VAL A 61 -0.59 4.31 -7.59
N ALA A 62 -0.97 5.36 -8.28
CA ALA A 62 -0.46 6.70 -7.97
C ALA A 62 -1.30 7.37 -6.89
N ALA A 63 -0.69 8.31 -6.16
CA ALA A 63 -1.42 9.15 -5.23
C ALA A 63 -2.51 9.91 -6.00
N GLY A 64 -3.71 9.98 -5.41
CA GLY A 64 -4.85 10.59 -6.06
C GLY A 64 -5.69 9.63 -6.89
N SER A 65 -5.30 8.36 -7.00
CA SER A 65 -6.08 7.36 -7.73
C SER A 65 -7.40 7.06 -7.03
N GLU A 66 -8.48 7.11 -7.78
CA GLU A 66 -9.84 6.90 -7.28
C GLU A 66 -10.37 5.53 -7.71
N GLY A 67 -11.38 5.06 -7.00
CA GLY A 67 -12.11 3.85 -7.40
C GLY A 67 -11.27 2.57 -7.30
N ILE A 68 -10.31 2.53 -6.39
CA ILE A 68 -9.48 1.35 -6.19
C ILE A 68 -10.29 0.29 -5.45
N ALA A 69 -10.49 -0.86 -6.08
CA ALA A 69 -11.29 -1.93 -5.48
C ALA A 69 -10.57 -2.51 -4.26
N VAL A 70 -11.35 -2.78 -3.21
CA VAL A 70 -10.84 -3.50 -2.04
C VAL A 70 -10.32 -4.86 -2.49
N GLY A 71 -9.13 -5.22 -2.01
CA GLY A 71 -8.46 -6.46 -2.40
C GLY A 71 -7.52 -6.32 -3.58
N SER A 72 -7.52 -5.17 -4.25
CA SER A 72 -6.56 -4.91 -5.33
C SER A 72 -5.18 -4.63 -4.76
N ALA A 73 -4.14 -5.09 -5.44
CA ALA A 73 -2.77 -4.79 -5.04
C ALA A 73 -2.48 -3.30 -5.30
N ILE A 74 -2.04 -2.59 -4.28
CA ILE A 74 -1.69 -1.16 -4.37
C ILE A 74 -0.20 -0.93 -4.29
N ALA A 75 0.54 -1.87 -3.72
CA ALA A 75 1.99 -1.79 -3.61
C ALA A 75 2.57 -3.18 -3.52
N ARG A 76 3.86 -3.28 -3.72
CA ARG A 76 4.59 -4.54 -3.56
C ARG A 76 5.74 -4.31 -2.58
N LEU A 77 5.88 -5.23 -1.65
CA LEU A 77 6.87 -5.19 -0.61
C LEU A 77 7.88 -6.31 -0.82
N ALA A 78 9.16 -5.97 -0.87
CA ALA A 78 10.23 -6.96 -0.90
C ALA A 78 10.58 -7.35 0.52
N GLU A 79 10.82 -8.63 0.75
CA GLU A 79 11.30 -9.08 2.05
C GLU A 79 12.70 -8.56 2.32
N GLU A 80 13.04 -8.48 3.59
CA GLU A 80 14.37 -8.04 4.01
C GLU A 80 15.44 -8.90 3.35
N GLY A 81 16.45 -8.24 2.78
CA GLY A 81 17.52 -8.93 2.07
C GLY A 81 17.29 -9.04 0.57
N GLU A 82 16.09 -8.76 0.09
CA GLU A 82 15.81 -8.74 -1.34
C GLU A 82 16.04 -7.33 -1.90
N SER A 83 16.50 -7.27 -3.15
CA SER A 83 16.65 -6.00 -3.85
C SER A 83 15.33 -5.64 -4.54
N ALA A 84 14.92 -4.39 -4.45
CA ALA A 84 13.74 -3.91 -5.17
C ALA A 84 13.91 -4.07 -6.68
N ALA A 85 15.13 -3.96 -7.19
CA ALA A 85 15.43 -4.12 -8.61
C ALA A 85 15.17 -5.56 -9.10
N ASP A 86 15.33 -6.54 -8.22
CA ASP A 86 15.09 -7.94 -8.56
C ASP A 86 13.61 -8.27 -8.70
N LEU A 87 12.75 -7.36 -8.25
CA LEU A 87 11.31 -7.53 -8.26
C LEU A 87 10.62 -6.68 -9.33
N SER A 88 11.40 -6.08 -10.21
CA SER A 88 10.84 -5.28 -11.31
C SER A 88 9.94 -6.15 -12.18
N PRO A 89 8.78 -5.65 -12.57
CA PRO A 89 7.87 -6.39 -13.42
C PRO A 89 8.44 -6.67 -14.80
#